data_5a2c6c2b1e4f55e5c5dc6d9485d49aa4
#
_entry.id   5a2c6c2b1e4f55e5c5dc6d9485d49aa4
#
_cell.length_a   1.000
_cell.length_b   1.000
_cell.length_c   1.000
_cell.angle_alpha   90.00
_cell.angle_beta   90.00
_cell.angle_gamma   90.00
#
_symmetry.space_group_name_H-M   'P 1'
#
loop_
_entity.id
_entity.type
_entity.pdbx_description
1 polymer ?
#
loop_
_entity_poly.entity_id
_entity_poly.type
_entity_poly.pdbx_seq_one_letter_code
_entity_poly.pdbx_strand_id
1 'polypeptide(L)'
;MIKQLEKQIRDQQKELVEVRKEQAALHLQPCLGDSEIRKKDGKLEELDSRAKSIDRTLQDLQRKRQRLMSESILKGISSDSQP
;
A
#
# COMPACT_ATOMS: atom_id res chain seq x y z
N MET A 1 15.75 11.11 -4.94
CA MET A 1 15.21 10.36 -3.80
C MET A 1 13.69 10.44 -3.70
N ILE A 2 13.11 11.64 -3.66
CA ILE A 2 11.66 11.79 -3.56
C ILE A 2 10.93 11.17 -4.75
N LYS A 3 11.44 11.33 -5.95
CA LYS A 3 10.85 10.75 -7.16
C LYS A 3 10.80 9.22 -7.10
N GLN A 4 11.85 8.59 -6.58
CA GLN A 4 11.88 7.14 -6.40
C GLN A 4 10.87 6.68 -5.36
N LEU A 5 10.74 7.41 -4.26
CA LEU A 5 9.76 7.14 -3.23
C LEU A 5 8.33 7.28 -3.77
N GLU A 6 8.06 8.32 -4.54
CA GLU A 6 6.76 8.52 -5.16
C GLU A 6 6.41 7.40 -6.14
N LYS A 7 7.40 6.92 -6.90
CA LYS A 7 7.21 5.79 -7.79
C LYS A 7 6.89 4.52 -7.01
N GLN A 8 7.65 4.25 -5.94
CA GLN A 8 7.41 3.10 -5.09
C GLN A 8 6.02 3.15 -4.45
N ILE A 9 5.59 4.31 -3.99
CA ILE A 9 4.26 4.50 -3.42
C ILE A 9 3.19 4.19 -4.47
N ARG A 10 3.32 4.71 -5.68
CA ARG A 10 2.37 4.45 -6.77
C ARG A 10 2.30 2.98 -7.13
N ASP A 11 3.46 2.32 -7.23
CA ASP A 11 3.53 0.90 -7.56
C ASP A 11 2.83 0.06 -6.48
N GLN A 12 3.07 0.37 -5.21
CA GLN A 12 2.42 -0.30 -4.09
C GLN A 12 0.91 -0.03 -4.06
N GLN A 13 0.48 1.19 -4.37
CA GLN A 13 -0.94 1.52 -4.46
C GLN A 13 -1.64 0.73 -5.57
N LYS A 14 -1.00 0.57 -6.71
CA LYS A 14 -1.52 -0.25 -7.81
C LYS A 14 -1.66 -1.71 -7.39
N GLU A 15 -0.65 -2.22 -6.73
CA GLU A 15 -0.65 -3.60 -6.24
C GLU A 15 -1.77 -3.82 -5.22
N LEU A 16 -1.98 -2.87 -4.33
CA LEU A 16 -3.07 -2.93 -3.35
C LEU A 16 -4.44 -2.94 -4.04
N VAL A 17 -4.62 -2.10 -5.05
CA VAL A 17 -5.87 -2.05 -5.82
C VAL A 17 -6.14 -3.40 -6.49
N GLU A 18 -5.11 -4.02 -7.07
CA GLU A 18 -5.25 -5.33 -7.70
C GLU A 18 -5.60 -6.43 -6.70
N VAL A 19 -4.95 -6.43 -5.53
CA VAL A 19 -5.26 -7.38 -4.46
C VAL A 19 -6.71 -7.22 -4.01
N ARG A 20 -7.17 -5.99 -3.84
CA ARG A 20 -8.56 -5.73 -3.44
C ARG A 20 -9.56 -6.13 -4.52
N LYS A 21 -9.22 -5.97 -5.80
CA LYS A 21 -10.04 -6.45 -6.92
C LYS A 21 -10.16 -7.97 -6.89
N GLU A 22 -9.07 -8.67 -6.64
CA GLU A 22 -9.09 -10.11 -6.50
C GLU A 22 -9.95 -10.56 -5.33
N GLN A 23 -9.84 -9.87 -4.18
CA GLN A 23 -10.69 -10.15 -3.03
C GLN A 23 -12.18 -9.96 -3.38
N ALA A 24 -12.52 -8.86 -4.03
CA ALA A 24 -13.88 -8.59 -4.44
C ALA A 24 -14.40 -9.65 -5.41
N ALA A 25 -13.59 -10.05 -6.39
CA ALA A 25 -13.94 -11.10 -7.33
C ALA A 25 -14.19 -12.44 -6.63
N LEU A 26 -13.36 -12.77 -5.64
CA LEU A 26 -13.54 -13.99 -4.86
C LEU A 26 -14.81 -13.97 -4.01
N HIS A 27 -15.13 -12.83 -3.42
CA HIS A 27 -16.37 -12.68 -2.65
C HIS A 27 -17.61 -12.90 -3.52
N LEU A 28 -17.53 -12.51 -4.79
CA LEU A 28 -18.65 -12.66 -5.73
C LEU A 28 -18.74 -14.06 -6.33
N GLN A 29 -17.69 -14.89 -6.21
CA GLN A 29 -17.72 -16.24 -6.73
C GLN A 29 -18.63 -17.12 -5.89
N PRO A 30 -19.59 -17.85 -6.53
CA PRO A 30 -20.41 -18.81 -5.80
C PRO A 30 -19.57 -20.02 -5.39
N CYS A 31 -19.80 -20.49 -4.17
CA CYS A 31 -19.17 -21.71 -3.66
C CYS A 31 -20.18 -22.84 -3.68
N LEU A 32 -19.81 -23.96 -4.30
CA LEU A 32 -20.69 -25.11 -4.50
C LEU A 32 -20.42 -26.24 -3.52
N GLY A 33 -19.58 -26.06 -2.52
CA GLY A 33 -19.30 -27.09 -1.53
C GLY A 33 -18.32 -26.63 -0.46
N ASP A 34 -18.20 -27.44 0.61
CA ASP A 34 -17.34 -27.11 1.76
C ASP A 34 -15.86 -26.96 1.36
N SER A 35 -15.39 -27.82 0.45
CA SER A 35 -14.00 -27.75 0.01
C SER A 35 -13.70 -26.46 -0.78
N GLU A 36 -14.66 -25.98 -1.57
CA GLU A 36 -14.54 -24.72 -2.29
C GLU A 36 -14.59 -23.53 -1.33
N ILE A 37 -15.45 -23.60 -0.32
CA ILE A 37 -15.53 -22.57 0.72
C ILE A 37 -14.19 -22.45 1.45
N ARG A 38 -13.59 -23.58 1.82
CA ARG A 38 -12.27 -23.60 2.51
C ARG A 38 -11.17 -23.03 1.64
N LYS A 39 -11.15 -23.40 0.35
CA LYS A 39 -10.17 -22.84 -0.61
C LYS A 39 -10.35 -21.34 -0.77
N LYS A 40 -11.59 -20.88 -0.87
CA LYS A 40 -11.93 -19.47 -0.98
C LYS A 40 -11.48 -18.71 0.26
N ASP A 41 -11.80 -19.21 1.44
CA ASP A 41 -11.40 -18.60 2.72
C ASP A 41 -9.88 -18.52 2.85
N GLY A 42 -9.17 -19.60 2.53
CA GLY A 42 -7.72 -19.61 2.54
C GLY A 42 -7.11 -18.57 1.60
N LYS A 43 -7.67 -18.46 0.40
CA LYS A 43 -7.20 -17.49 -0.58
C LYS A 43 -7.51 -16.05 -0.15
N LEU A 44 -8.68 -15.82 0.45
CA LEU A 44 -9.05 -14.53 1.01
C LEU A 44 -8.11 -14.13 2.15
N GLU A 45 -7.73 -15.07 3.01
CA GLU A 45 -6.76 -14.82 4.07
C GLU A 45 -5.39 -14.44 3.51
N GLU A 46 -4.92 -15.14 2.47
CA GLU A 46 -3.67 -14.81 1.79
C GLU A 46 -3.71 -13.41 1.21
N LEU A 47 -4.80 -13.07 0.52
CA LEU A 47 -4.97 -11.75 -0.08
C LEU A 47 -5.06 -10.66 1.00
N ASP A 48 -5.74 -10.94 2.10
CA ASP A 48 -5.84 -10.00 3.21
C ASP A 48 -4.47 -9.76 3.86
N SER A 49 -3.69 -10.81 4.09
CA SER A 49 -2.32 -10.70 4.61
C SER A 49 -1.45 -9.89 3.66
N ARG A 50 -1.58 -10.13 2.37
CA ARG A 50 -0.84 -9.38 1.35
C ARG A 50 -1.24 -7.92 1.34
N ALA A 51 -2.53 -7.63 1.43
CA ALA A 51 -3.04 -6.25 1.50
C ALA A 51 -2.52 -5.53 2.74
N LYS A 52 -2.50 -6.18 3.89
CA LYS A 52 -1.95 -5.61 5.13
C LYS A 52 -0.46 -5.34 5.02
N SER A 53 0.29 -6.25 4.41
CA SER A 53 1.72 -6.08 4.17
C SER A 53 1.99 -4.88 3.25
N ILE A 54 1.25 -4.76 2.17
CA ILE A 54 1.35 -3.64 1.24
C ILE A 54 1.00 -2.33 1.96
N ASP A 55 -0.04 -2.34 2.77
CA ASP A 55 -0.49 -1.17 3.51
C ASP A 55 0.59 -0.68 4.48
N ARG A 56 1.25 -1.59 5.20
CA ARG A 56 2.39 -1.26 6.07
C ARG A 56 3.54 -0.64 5.28
N THR A 57 3.86 -1.24 4.14
CA THR A 57 4.90 -0.72 3.25
C THR A 57 4.55 0.69 2.77
N LEU A 58 3.29 0.91 2.40
CA LEU A 58 2.81 2.23 2.01
C LEU A 58 2.94 3.25 3.13
N GLN A 59 2.55 2.89 4.34
CA GLN A 59 2.69 3.77 5.50
C GLN A 59 4.14 4.15 5.75
N ASP A 60 5.05 3.19 5.68
CA ASP A 60 6.48 3.42 5.87
C ASP A 60 7.03 4.34 4.77
N LEU A 61 6.66 4.10 3.52
CA LEU A 61 7.09 4.92 2.40
C LEU A 61 6.55 6.34 2.51
N GLN A 62 5.30 6.49 2.89
CA GLN A 62 4.67 7.79 3.08
C GLN A 62 5.32 8.57 4.24
N ARG A 63 5.67 7.89 5.32
CA ARG A 63 6.40 8.49 6.44
C ARG A 63 7.78 8.97 6.01
N LYS A 64 8.51 8.14 5.24
CA LYS A 64 9.80 8.53 4.67
C LYS A 64 9.68 9.75 3.78
N ARG A 65 8.68 9.73 2.89
CA ARG A 65 8.42 10.85 1.99
C ARG A 65 8.14 12.12 2.78
N GLN A 66 7.26 12.04 3.75
CA GLN A 66 6.89 13.18 4.60
C GLN A 66 8.08 13.72 5.37
N ARG A 67 8.93 12.82 5.91
CA ARG A 67 10.15 13.21 6.62
C ARG A 67 11.10 13.96 5.70
N LEU A 68 11.33 13.43 4.50
CA LEU A 68 12.20 14.08 3.52
C LEU A 68 11.65 15.43 3.07
N MET A 69 10.35 15.52 2.86
CA MET A 69 9.69 16.78 2.50
C MET A 69 9.79 17.80 3.64
N SER A 70 9.59 17.37 4.87
CA SER A 70 9.72 18.22 6.06
C SER A 70 11.14 18.74 6.22
N GLU A 71 12.14 17.89 6.05
CA GLU A 71 13.55 18.28 6.10
C GLU A 71 13.87 19.29 5.01
N SER A 72 13.38 19.05 3.81
CA SER A 72 13.58 19.96 2.68
C SER A 72 12.92 21.32 2.92
N ILE A 73 11.70 21.32 3.46
CA ILE A 73 10.98 22.55 3.80
C ILE A 73 11.68 23.29 4.92
N LEU A 74 12.10 22.58 5.97
CA LEU A 74 12.83 23.17 7.10
C LEU A 74 14.14 23.79 6.66
N LYS A 75 14.90 23.11 5.78
CA LYS A 75 16.14 23.66 5.22
C LYS A 75 15.86 24.89 4.37
N GLY A 76 14.81 24.85 3.57
CA GLY A 76 14.39 25.98 2.75
C GLY A 76 13.97 27.16 3.60
N ILE A 77 13.17 26.94 4.64
CA ILE A 77 12.73 27.97 5.57
C ILE A 77 13.92 28.55 6.33
N SER A 78 14.85 27.70 6.78
CA SER A 78 16.05 28.14 7.46
C SER A 78 16.91 29.03 6.58
N SER A 79 17.02 28.69 5.31
CA SER A 79 17.77 29.51 4.33
C SER A 79 17.09 30.86 4.12
N ASP A 80 15.75 30.87 4.02
CA ASP A 80 14.98 32.08 3.81
C ASP A 80 14.90 32.95 5.07
N SER A 81 14.87 32.33 6.23
CA SER A 81 14.80 33.05 7.49
C SER A 81 16.13 33.59 7.95
N GLN A 82 17.20 33.30 7.23
CA GLN A 82 18.52 33.87 7.47
C GLN A 82 18.87 34.84 6.33
N PRO A 83 18.31 36.00 6.35
CA PRO A 83 18.66 37.04 5.36
C PRO A 83 20.07 37.57 5.51
#